data_95c6c91bb5e7016fa37056e7442d483c
#
_entry.id   95c6c91bb5e7016fa37056e7442d483c
#
_cell.length_a   1.000
_cell.length_b   1.000
_cell.length_c   1.000
_cell.angle_alpha   90.00
_cell.angle_beta   90.00
_cell.angle_gamma   90.00
#
_symmetry.space_group_name_H-M   'P 1'
#
loop_
_entity.id
_entity.type
_entity.pdbx_description
1 polymer ?
#
loop_
_entity_poly.entity_id
_entity_poly.type
_entity_poly.pdbx_seq_one_letter_code
_entity_poly.pdbx_strand_id
1 'polypeptide(L)'
;HRLFPDYEYSLWLDGNIKVRDDVNELLGHLDGCNYATYDHLQNPLDPRGCIYDEGSTILQFGIKNGGNYKDNPDLIKRQMERYVKEGYPKNNGLVVQMEVLRRHNETDVVDSMEDQWSELKYNSKREQLSFNYIAWKNDLKFSYIQGDSRDNKYFLNMGAHTGKK
;
A
#
# COMPACT_ATOMS: atom_id res chain seq x y z
N HIS A 1 -15.48 -2.68 -5.06
CA HIS A 1 -16.92 -2.98 -4.90
C HIS A 1 -17.79 -2.47 -6.05
N ARG A 2 -17.54 -1.26 -6.57
CA ARG A 2 -18.39 -0.66 -7.63
C ARG A 2 -18.19 -1.30 -9.02
N LEU A 3 -16.97 -1.77 -9.33
CA LEU A 3 -16.63 -2.32 -10.64
C LEU A 3 -16.90 -3.83 -10.75
N PHE A 4 -16.83 -4.54 -9.64
CA PHE A 4 -16.94 -6.00 -9.58
C PHE A 4 -17.84 -6.46 -8.44
N PRO A 5 -19.12 -6.01 -8.37
CA PRO A 5 -20.00 -6.29 -7.23
C PRO A 5 -20.34 -7.78 -7.07
N ASP A 6 -20.26 -8.57 -8.16
CA ASP A 6 -20.61 -9.99 -8.16
C ASP A 6 -19.43 -10.92 -7.79
N TYR A 7 -18.25 -10.37 -7.54
CA TYR A 7 -17.08 -11.15 -7.16
C TYR A 7 -16.81 -11.02 -5.66
N GLU A 8 -16.53 -12.14 -5.01
CA GLU A 8 -16.21 -12.19 -3.58
C GLU A 8 -14.81 -11.62 -3.27
N TYR A 9 -13.85 -11.90 -4.15
CA TYR A 9 -12.45 -11.52 -3.98
C TYR A 9 -11.96 -10.63 -5.11
N SER A 10 -10.99 -9.79 -4.81
CA SER A 10 -10.19 -9.08 -5.82
C SER A 10 -8.72 -9.11 -5.45
N LEU A 11 -7.87 -9.32 -6.45
CA LEU A 11 -6.43 -9.17 -6.36
C LEU A 11 -6.01 -7.98 -7.24
N TRP A 12 -5.55 -6.91 -6.60
CA TRP A 12 -4.93 -5.79 -7.30
C TRP A 12 -3.45 -6.10 -7.52
N LEU A 13 -2.96 -5.81 -8.71
CA LEU A 13 -1.55 -5.93 -9.07
C LEU A 13 -1.09 -4.67 -9.80
N ASP A 14 0.07 -4.15 -9.45
CA ASP A 14 0.74 -3.13 -10.24
C ASP A 14 1.06 -3.66 -11.64
N GLY A 15 1.00 -2.80 -12.65
CA GLY A 15 1.12 -3.20 -14.05
C GLY A 15 2.48 -3.80 -14.47
N ASN A 16 3.47 -3.77 -13.58
CA ASN A 16 4.79 -4.39 -13.75
C ASN A 16 4.96 -5.68 -12.94
N ILE A 17 3.90 -6.21 -12.34
CA ILE A 17 3.92 -7.47 -11.60
C ILE A 17 3.50 -8.61 -12.55
N LYS A 18 4.35 -9.63 -12.65
CA LYS A 18 4.05 -10.88 -13.35
C LYS A 18 3.60 -11.94 -12.36
N VAL A 19 2.44 -12.55 -12.61
CA VAL A 19 1.96 -13.74 -11.88
C VAL A 19 2.75 -14.97 -12.35
N ARG A 20 3.22 -15.79 -11.42
CA ARG A 20 4.05 -16.99 -11.66
C ARG A 20 3.36 -18.29 -11.31
N ASP A 21 2.45 -18.27 -10.33
CA ASP A 21 1.85 -19.46 -9.75
C ASP A 21 0.38 -19.23 -9.40
N ASP A 22 -0.30 -20.24 -8.88
CA ASP A 22 -1.70 -20.16 -8.48
C ASP A 22 -1.92 -19.22 -7.29
N VAL A 23 -2.50 -18.06 -7.58
CA VAL A 23 -2.80 -17.04 -6.56
C VAL A 23 -3.96 -17.39 -5.65
N ASN A 24 -4.74 -18.45 -5.95
CA ASN A 24 -5.81 -18.89 -5.05
C ASN A 24 -5.26 -19.39 -3.70
N GLU A 25 -4.02 -19.85 -3.66
CA GLU A 25 -3.36 -20.21 -2.40
C GLU A 25 -3.26 -19.03 -1.41
N LEU A 26 -3.29 -17.78 -1.93
CA LEU A 26 -3.24 -16.58 -1.09
C LEU A 26 -4.55 -16.34 -0.32
N LEU A 27 -5.67 -16.96 -0.70
CA LEU A 27 -6.97 -16.74 -0.04
C LEU A 27 -6.95 -17.08 1.46
N GLY A 28 -6.08 -18.00 1.89
CA GLY A 28 -5.87 -18.31 3.31
C GLY A 28 -5.37 -17.10 4.14
N HIS A 29 -4.76 -16.10 3.51
CA HIS A 29 -4.37 -14.87 4.20
C HIS A 29 -5.56 -13.98 4.57
N LEU A 30 -6.77 -14.29 4.09
CA LEU A 30 -8.00 -13.61 4.47
C LEU A 30 -8.75 -14.34 5.60
N ASP A 31 -8.16 -15.36 6.23
CA ASP A 31 -8.74 -16.02 7.39
C ASP A 31 -8.69 -15.07 8.60
N GLY A 32 -9.87 -14.61 9.04
CA GLY A 32 -10.01 -13.68 10.16
C GLY A 32 -9.85 -12.18 9.83
N CYS A 33 -9.64 -11.82 8.55
CA CYS A 33 -9.64 -10.45 8.07
C CYS A 33 -10.09 -10.38 6.60
N ASN A 34 -10.36 -9.18 6.10
CA ASN A 34 -10.88 -8.98 4.74
C ASN A 34 -9.87 -8.31 3.79
N TYR A 35 -8.63 -8.12 4.24
CA TYR A 35 -7.57 -7.45 3.49
C TYR A 35 -6.22 -8.11 3.77
N ALA A 36 -5.42 -8.36 2.74
CA ALA A 36 -4.06 -8.88 2.86
C ALA A 36 -3.12 -8.19 1.86
N THR A 37 -1.89 -7.91 2.29
CA THR A 37 -0.84 -7.33 1.47
C THR A 37 0.53 -7.64 2.09
N TYR A 38 1.62 -7.18 1.46
CA TYR A 38 2.97 -7.43 1.97
C TYR A 38 3.43 -6.38 2.98
N ASP A 39 4.24 -6.81 3.94
CA ASP A 39 4.93 -5.93 4.87
C ASP A 39 6.21 -5.40 4.20
N HIS A 40 6.39 -4.07 4.22
CA HIS A 40 7.60 -3.45 3.67
C HIS A 40 8.87 -3.81 4.45
N LEU A 41 8.76 -4.26 5.71
CA LEU A 41 9.89 -4.79 6.48
C LEU A 41 10.49 -6.06 5.87
N GLN A 42 9.72 -6.80 5.07
CA GLN A 42 10.20 -8.00 4.36
C GLN A 42 11.00 -7.68 3.09
N ASN A 43 11.15 -6.40 2.74
CA ASN A 43 12.03 -5.97 1.66
C ASN A 43 13.51 -6.08 2.08
N PRO A 44 14.31 -6.98 1.49
CA PRO A 44 15.68 -7.20 1.93
C PRO A 44 16.64 -6.05 1.61
N LEU A 45 16.28 -5.18 0.65
CA LEU A 45 17.15 -4.09 0.20
C LEU A 45 16.90 -2.79 0.96
N ASP A 46 15.67 -2.56 1.42
CA ASP A 46 15.28 -1.29 2.04
C ASP A 46 14.07 -1.52 2.97
N PRO A 47 14.28 -2.22 4.12
CA PRO A 47 13.22 -2.52 5.07
C PRO A 47 12.78 -1.25 5.81
N ARG A 48 11.49 -0.92 5.78
CA ARG A 48 10.88 0.17 6.55
C ARG A 48 9.57 -0.28 7.17
N GLY A 49 9.32 0.16 8.40
CA GLY A 49 8.11 -0.20 9.16
C GLY A 49 7.32 1.03 9.63
N CYS A 50 7.50 2.18 8.95
CA CYS A 50 6.89 3.43 9.39
C CYS A 50 6.53 4.34 8.20
N ILE A 51 5.28 4.81 8.14
CA ILE A 51 4.85 5.73 7.08
C ILE A 51 5.59 7.08 7.14
N TYR A 52 6.01 7.52 8.32
CA TYR A 52 6.79 8.77 8.47
C TYR A 52 8.19 8.64 7.87
N ASP A 53 8.81 7.44 8.00
CA ASP A 53 10.11 7.16 7.39
C ASP A 53 9.96 7.06 5.87
N GLU A 54 8.88 6.47 5.37
CA GLU A 54 8.56 6.44 3.93
C GLU A 54 8.40 7.86 3.39
N GLY A 55 7.60 8.70 4.05
CA GLY A 55 7.44 10.11 3.69
C GLY A 55 8.77 10.86 3.63
N SER A 56 9.63 10.68 4.64
CA SER A 56 10.97 11.26 4.70
C SER A 56 11.87 10.76 3.57
N THR A 57 11.83 9.45 3.27
CA THR A 57 12.61 8.82 2.19
C THR A 57 12.22 9.38 0.82
N ILE A 58 10.92 9.55 0.54
CA ILE A 58 10.44 10.14 -0.72
C ILE A 58 10.92 11.59 -0.86
N LEU A 59 10.87 12.38 0.20
CA LEU A 59 11.34 13.75 0.20
C LEU A 59 12.86 13.83 -0.05
N GLN A 60 13.65 13.00 0.64
CA GLN A 60 15.09 12.93 0.44
C GLN A 60 15.47 12.47 -0.97
N PHE A 61 14.73 11.51 -1.53
CA PHE A 61 14.90 11.07 -2.91
C PHE A 61 14.71 12.23 -3.89
N GLY A 62 13.66 13.04 -3.72
CA GLY A 62 13.43 14.22 -4.57
C GLY A 62 14.57 15.23 -4.49
N ILE A 63 15.09 15.51 -3.28
CA ILE A 63 16.24 16.42 -3.08
C ILE A 63 17.48 15.87 -3.81
N LYS A 64 17.82 14.59 -3.62
CA LYS A 64 18.98 13.94 -4.28
C LYS A 64 18.86 13.92 -5.81
N ASN A 65 17.64 13.94 -6.35
CA ASN A 65 17.38 13.99 -7.79
C ASN A 65 17.14 15.42 -8.32
N GLY A 66 17.73 16.42 -7.70
CA GLY A 66 17.70 17.80 -8.19
C GLY A 66 16.31 18.45 -8.15
N GLY A 67 15.46 18.06 -7.21
CA GLY A 67 14.09 18.57 -7.07
C GLY A 67 13.04 17.78 -7.87
N ASN A 68 13.42 16.68 -8.48
CA ASN A 68 12.45 15.79 -9.16
C ASN A 68 11.80 14.85 -8.15
N TYR A 69 10.71 15.28 -7.57
CA TYR A 69 9.94 14.51 -6.57
C TYR A 69 8.97 13.54 -7.23
N LYS A 70 8.79 12.38 -6.60
CA LYS A 70 7.79 11.37 -7.02
C LYS A 70 6.34 11.85 -6.82
N ASP A 71 6.15 12.84 -5.93
CA ASP A 71 4.86 13.50 -5.67
C ASP A 71 5.12 14.88 -5.05
N ASN A 72 4.08 15.69 -4.87
CA ASN A 72 4.19 17.04 -4.32
C ASN A 72 4.73 17.01 -2.86
N PRO A 73 5.92 17.57 -2.60
CA PRO A 73 6.57 17.50 -1.29
C PRO A 73 5.78 18.21 -0.18
N ASP A 74 5.05 19.28 -0.50
CA ASP A 74 4.29 20.03 0.50
C ASP A 74 3.00 19.28 0.89
N LEU A 75 2.41 18.53 -0.04
CA LEU A 75 1.30 17.62 0.28
C LEU A 75 1.76 16.52 1.23
N ILE A 76 2.91 15.88 0.94
CA ILE A 76 3.47 14.83 1.80
C ILE A 76 3.74 15.35 3.21
N LYS A 77 4.40 16.51 3.35
CA LYS A 77 4.70 17.12 4.65
C LYS A 77 3.43 17.39 5.46
N ARG A 78 2.45 18.09 4.85
CA ARG A 78 1.18 18.42 5.51
C ARG A 78 0.40 17.17 5.91
N GLN A 79 0.42 16.13 5.09
CA GLN A 79 -0.23 14.85 5.38
C GLN A 79 0.40 14.18 6.61
N MET A 80 1.73 14.09 6.67
CA MET A 80 2.44 13.52 7.81
C MET A 80 2.23 14.34 9.10
N GLU A 81 2.29 15.67 9.02
CA GLU A 81 2.01 16.56 10.15
C GLU A 81 0.58 16.40 10.68
N ARG A 82 -0.39 16.23 9.79
CA ARG A 82 -1.78 15.97 10.17
C ARG A 82 -1.92 14.64 10.91
N TYR A 83 -1.31 13.57 10.41
CA TYR A 83 -1.35 12.26 11.07
C TYR A 83 -0.74 12.28 12.48
N VAL A 84 0.35 13.04 12.67
CA VAL A 84 0.91 13.28 14.01
C VAL A 84 -0.08 14.00 14.92
N LYS A 85 -0.76 15.05 14.42
CA LYS A 85 -1.75 15.81 15.20
C LYS A 85 -2.98 14.97 15.56
N GLU A 86 -3.36 14.03 14.70
CA GLU A 86 -4.48 13.11 14.91
C GLU A 86 -4.09 11.92 15.80
N GLY A 87 -2.82 11.82 16.23
CA GLY A 87 -2.34 10.81 17.17
C GLY A 87 -1.92 9.48 16.54
N TYR A 88 -1.76 9.42 15.21
CA TYR A 88 -1.27 8.18 14.59
C TYR A 88 0.14 7.85 15.08
N PRO A 89 0.36 6.63 15.65
CA PRO A 89 1.62 6.31 16.29
C PRO A 89 2.75 6.10 15.28
N LYS A 90 3.99 6.40 15.70
CA LYS A 90 5.19 6.02 14.95
C LYS A 90 5.38 4.50 14.98
N ASN A 91 6.03 3.97 13.96
CA ASN A 91 6.34 2.54 13.83
C ASN A 91 5.10 1.63 13.86
N ASN A 92 3.98 2.11 13.34
CA ASN A 92 2.73 1.37 13.26
C ASN A 92 2.56 0.68 11.89
N GLY A 93 3.66 0.18 11.33
CA GLY A 93 3.70 -0.55 10.08
C GLY A 93 3.86 0.32 8.83
N LEU A 94 4.26 -0.35 7.75
CA LEU A 94 4.27 0.16 6.39
C LEU A 94 4.00 -1.01 5.45
N VAL A 95 2.91 -0.94 4.71
CA VAL A 95 2.56 -1.98 3.73
C VAL A 95 3.18 -1.70 2.36
N VAL A 96 3.30 -2.75 1.55
CA VAL A 96 3.55 -2.66 0.11
C VAL A 96 2.20 -2.76 -0.60
N GLN A 97 1.86 -1.78 -1.44
CA GLN A 97 0.57 -1.72 -2.14
C GLN A 97 0.65 -2.18 -3.60
N MET A 98 1.73 -2.88 -3.97
CA MET A 98 1.88 -3.43 -5.33
C MET A 98 0.97 -4.63 -5.57
N GLU A 99 0.69 -5.41 -4.53
CA GLU A 99 -0.22 -6.55 -4.53
C GLU A 99 -1.16 -6.45 -3.33
N VAL A 100 -2.45 -6.43 -3.61
CA VAL A 100 -3.49 -6.31 -2.59
C VAL A 100 -4.61 -7.31 -2.84
N LEU A 101 -4.80 -8.22 -1.90
CA LEU A 101 -5.89 -9.21 -1.89
C LEU A 101 -7.00 -8.75 -0.93
N ARG A 102 -8.26 -8.81 -1.37
CA ARG A 102 -9.41 -8.29 -0.59
C ARG A 102 -10.68 -9.10 -0.80
N ARG A 103 -11.49 -9.22 0.26
CA ARG A 103 -12.95 -9.36 0.16
C ARG A 103 -13.54 -7.96 -0.05
N HIS A 104 -13.50 -7.46 -1.26
CA HIS A 104 -13.69 -6.05 -1.58
C HIS A 104 -15.13 -5.53 -1.41
N ASN A 105 -16.10 -6.40 -1.17
CA ASN A 105 -17.49 -6.04 -0.88
C ASN A 105 -17.80 -5.98 0.62
N GLU A 106 -16.87 -6.42 1.49
CA GLU A 106 -17.04 -6.33 2.93
C GLU A 106 -17.01 -4.86 3.41
N THR A 107 -17.90 -4.52 4.34
CA THR A 107 -18.15 -3.15 4.76
C THR A 107 -16.89 -2.45 5.28
N ASP A 108 -16.10 -3.15 6.11
CA ASP A 108 -14.84 -2.62 6.67
C ASP A 108 -13.82 -2.27 5.58
N VAL A 109 -13.75 -3.10 4.53
CA VAL A 109 -12.89 -2.82 3.36
C VAL A 109 -13.45 -1.69 2.52
N VAL A 110 -14.76 -1.68 2.24
CA VAL A 110 -15.41 -0.62 1.45
C VAL A 110 -15.17 0.74 2.11
N ASP A 111 -15.49 0.88 3.40
CA ASP A 111 -15.35 2.15 4.13
C ASP A 111 -13.89 2.61 4.17
N SER A 112 -12.95 1.70 4.44
CA SER A 112 -11.53 2.02 4.47
C SER A 112 -10.98 2.40 3.10
N MET A 113 -11.43 1.77 2.02
CA MET A 113 -10.98 2.11 0.67
C MET A 113 -11.58 3.42 0.16
N GLU A 114 -12.81 3.78 0.53
CA GLU A 114 -13.39 5.10 0.23
C GLU A 114 -12.62 6.22 0.98
N ASP A 115 -12.26 5.98 2.25
CA ASP A 115 -11.43 6.91 3.01
C ASP A 115 -10.01 7.03 2.43
N GLN A 116 -9.40 5.90 2.05
CA GLN A 116 -8.10 5.92 1.35
C GLN A 116 -8.18 6.66 0.02
N TRP A 117 -9.24 6.46 -0.74
CA TRP A 117 -9.48 7.21 -1.98
C TRP A 117 -9.56 8.72 -1.73
N SER A 118 -10.21 9.12 -0.64
CA SER A 118 -10.25 10.53 -0.22
C SER A 118 -8.86 11.07 0.12
N GLU A 119 -8.03 10.28 0.82
CA GLU A 119 -6.63 10.63 1.07
C GLU A 119 -5.86 10.86 -0.25
N LEU A 120 -5.96 9.94 -1.20
CA LEU A 120 -5.27 10.03 -2.49
C LEU A 120 -5.74 11.24 -3.33
N LYS A 121 -7.00 11.59 -3.22
CA LYS A 121 -7.60 12.71 -3.95
C LYS A 121 -7.12 14.07 -3.45
N TYR A 122 -6.95 14.23 -2.15
CA TYR A 122 -6.69 15.52 -1.52
C TYR A 122 -5.28 15.68 -0.95
N ASN A 123 -4.51 14.60 -0.85
CA ASN A 123 -3.15 14.59 -0.31
C ASN A 123 -2.16 13.93 -1.29
N SER A 124 -1.15 13.24 -0.79
CA SER A 124 -0.22 12.49 -1.64
C SER A 124 -0.93 11.35 -2.36
N LYS A 125 -0.58 11.16 -3.64
CA LYS A 125 -1.06 10.04 -4.47
C LYS A 125 -0.37 8.70 -4.14
N ARG A 126 0.50 8.69 -3.13
CA ARG A 126 1.22 7.50 -2.69
C ARG A 126 0.38 6.73 -1.67
N GLU A 127 -0.19 5.61 -2.10
CA GLU A 127 -1.07 4.77 -1.26
C GLU A 127 -0.39 4.31 0.03
N GLN A 128 0.90 4.00 -0.04
CA GLN A 128 1.71 3.56 1.10
C GLN A 128 1.74 4.59 2.25
N LEU A 129 1.60 5.89 1.95
CA LEU A 129 1.58 6.92 2.98
C LEU A 129 0.25 6.99 3.73
N SER A 130 -0.85 6.47 3.16
CA SER A 130 -2.19 6.59 3.74
C SER A 130 -2.74 5.29 4.30
N PHE A 131 -2.43 4.13 3.73
CA PHE A 131 -3.10 2.88 4.08
C PHE A 131 -3.03 2.54 5.58
N ASN A 132 -1.83 2.49 6.16
CA ASN A 132 -1.69 2.14 7.59
C ASN A 132 -2.38 3.13 8.53
N TYR A 133 -2.40 4.43 8.16
CA TYR A 133 -3.17 5.44 8.89
C TYR A 133 -4.68 5.17 8.79
N ILE A 134 -5.22 4.88 7.60
CA ILE A 134 -6.64 4.57 7.40
C ILE A 134 -7.02 3.27 8.12
N ALA A 135 -6.20 2.23 8.03
CA ALA A 135 -6.43 0.98 8.74
C ALA A 135 -6.50 1.19 10.26
N TRP A 136 -5.62 2.02 10.83
CA TRP A 136 -5.66 2.38 12.24
C TRP A 136 -6.91 3.19 12.59
N LYS A 137 -7.28 4.17 11.77
CA LYS A 137 -8.43 5.06 12.01
C LYS A 137 -9.76 4.32 11.98
N ASN A 138 -9.89 3.35 11.07
CA ASN A 138 -11.14 2.60 10.83
C ASN A 138 -11.15 1.23 11.53
N ASP A 139 -10.12 0.91 12.32
CA ASP A 139 -9.93 -0.42 12.92
C ASP A 139 -9.99 -1.56 11.89
N LEU A 140 -9.51 -1.30 10.66
CA LEU A 140 -9.44 -2.32 9.60
C LEU A 140 -8.40 -3.36 9.98
N LYS A 141 -8.83 -4.60 10.17
CA LYS A 141 -7.94 -5.74 10.34
C LYS A 141 -7.43 -6.21 8.99
N PHE A 142 -6.13 -6.40 8.91
CA PHE A 142 -5.49 -6.94 7.72
C PHE A 142 -4.35 -7.89 8.07
N SER A 143 -3.96 -8.73 7.15
CA SER A 143 -2.86 -9.67 7.31
C SER A 143 -1.69 -9.35 6.39
N TYR A 144 -0.50 -9.85 6.75
CA TYR A 144 0.67 -9.80 5.90
C TYR A 144 0.86 -11.11 5.14
N ILE A 145 0.98 -11.01 3.81
CA ILE A 145 1.48 -12.08 2.96
C ILE A 145 2.99 -12.20 3.20
N GLN A 146 3.47 -13.44 3.39
CA GLN A 146 4.87 -13.67 3.74
C GLN A 146 5.79 -13.56 2.52
N GLY A 147 6.97 -12.97 2.69
CA GLY A 147 8.02 -12.86 1.69
C GLY A 147 8.20 -11.46 1.10
N ASP A 148 9.15 -11.31 0.19
CA ASP A 148 9.36 -10.07 -0.57
C ASP A 148 8.31 -9.95 -1.67
N SER A 149 7.57 -8.85 -1.70
CA SER A 149 6.57 -8.56 -2.74
C SER A 149 7.14 -8.56 -4.15
N ARG A 150 8.44 -8.28 -4.32
CA ARG A 150 9.06 -8.12 -5.63
C ARG A 150 9.52 -9.41 -6.28
N ASP A 151 9.86 -10.43 -5.50
CA ASP A 151 10.29 -11.74 -6.00
C ASP A 151 9.92 -12.83 -4.99
N ASN A 152 8.86 -13.56 -5.28
CA ASN A 152 8.37 -14.67 -4.45
C ASN A 152 7.75 -15.77 -5.31
N LYS A 153 7.16 -16.78 -4.68
CA LYS A 153 6.49 -17.89 -5.38
C LYS A 153 5.46 -17.40 -6.39
N TYR A 154 4.63 -16.42 -6.02
CA TYR A 154 3.45 -16.00 -6.78
C TYR A 154 3.73 -14.86 -7.75
N PHE A 155 4.67 -13.98 -7.42
CA PHE A 155 4.88 -12.72 -8.13
C PHE A 155 6.34 -12.44 -8.45
N LEU A 156 6.55 -11.78 -9.58
CA LEU A 156 7.84 -11.20 -9.99
C LEU A 156 7.63 -9.76 -10.43
N ASN A 157 8.32 -8.83 -9.81
CA ASN A 157 8.40 -7.46 -10.27
C ASN A 157 9.35 -7.38 -11.50
N MET A 158 8.82 -6.98 -12.63
CA MET A 158 9.54 -6.86 -13.90
C MET A 158 10.37 -5.57 -14.03
N GLY A 159 10.48 -4.79 -12.93
CA GLY A 159 11.23 -3.54 -12.91
C GLY A 159 10.41 -2.33 -13.36
N ALA A 160 11.09 -1.21 -13.66
CA ALA A 160 10.43 0.01 -14.06
C ALA A 160 9.67 -0.17 -15.39
N HIS A 161 8.49 0.48 -15.48
CA HIS A 161 7.76 0.56 -16.74
C HIS A 161 8.64 1.20 -17.81
N THR A 162 9.14 0.39 -18.74
CA THR A 162 9.82 0.89 -19.94
C THR A 162 8.77 1.39 -20.92
N GLY A 163 8.08 2.47 -20.57
CA GLY A 163 7.21 3.17 -21.50
C GLY A 163 8.09 3.70 -22.63
N LYS A 164 8.04 3.07 -23.82
CA LYS A 164 8.49 3.76 -25.02
C LYS A 164 7.63 5.02 -25.13
N LYS A 165 8.30 6.18 -25.07
CA LYS A 165 7.71 7.46 -25.43
C LYS A 165 7.27 7.43 -26.89
#